data_29566b97a0debf3fb65ffa8a60020f4e
#
_entry.id   29566b97a0debf3fb65ffa8a60020f4e
#
_cell.length_a   1.000
_cell.length_b   1.000
_cell.length_c   1.000
_cell.angle_alpha   90.00
_cell.angle_beta   90.00
_cell.angle_gamma   90.00
#
_symmetry.space_group_name_H-M   'P 1'
#
loop_
_entity.id
_entity.type
_entity.pdbx_description
1 polymer ?
#
loop_
_entity_poly.entity_id
_entity_poly.type
_entity_poly.pdbx_seq_one_letter_code
_entity_poly.pdbx_strand_id
1 'polypeptide(L)'
;MRELILAVLGSFGGALGFSILTDAPRRTLLPISLTAVAGYLTYLALYRLAGCGVLVSYFLATAVISISCEIAARVMRIPATVFLLCALVPLVPGYSFYSAMLALVEDSGMLAAASMMQAIQIVAAIAVGAAASSACVRAVVSWGRRR
;
A
#
# COMPACT_ATOMS: atom_id res chain seq x y z
N MET A 1 17.09 12.26 7.51
CA MET A 1 17.77 11.09 6.90
C MET A 1 17.49 9.79 7.64
N ARG A 2 17.66 9.74 8.97
CA ARG A 2 17.43 8.53 9.78
C ARG A 2 16.01 7.98 9.63
N GLU A 3 15.00 8.82 9.70
CA GLU A 3 13.59 8.47 9.51
C GLU A 3 13.31 7.82 8.15
N LEU A 4 13.94 8.35 7.10
CA LEU A 4 13.75 7.86 5.73
C LEU A 4 14.38 6.46 5.54
N ILE A 5 15.54 6.25 6.15
CA ILE A 5 16.23 4.95 6.14
C ILE A 5 15.38 3.90 6.88
N LEU A 6 14.86 4.24 8.06
CA LEU A 6 13.99 3.37 8.84
C LEU A 6 12.69 3.05 8.08
N ALA A 7 12.12 4.03 7.40
CA ALA A 7 10.93 3.87 6.57
C ALA A 7 11.18 2.89 5.41
N VAL A 8 12.29 3.04 4.70
CA VAL A 8 12.69 2.15 3.59
C VAL A 8 12.95 0.73 4.09
N LEU A 9 13.73 0.59 5.17
CA LEU A 9 14.04 -0.72 5.74
C LEU A 9 12.78 -1.41 6.28
N GLY A 10 11.91 -0.66 6.97
CA GLY A 10 10.65 -1.18 7.49
C GLY A 10 9.69 -1.62 6.37
N SER A 11 9.54 -0.83 5.32
CA SER A 11 8.70 -1.16 4.17
C SER A 11 9.23 -2.36 3.40
N PHE A 12 10.53 -2.42 3.19
CA PHE A 12 11.19 -3.54 2.52
C PHE A 12 11.07 -4.82 3.33
N GLY A 13 11.45 -4.78 4.63
CA GLY A 13 11.40 -5.93 5.52
C GLY A 13 9.98 -6.43 5.78
N GLY A 14 9.02 -5.52 5.96
CA GLY A 14 7.61 -5.84 6.14
C GLY A 14 7.00 -6.55 4.94
N ALA A 15 7.20 -6.01 3.73
CA ALA A 15 6.72 -6.63 2.51
C ALA A 15 7.41 -7.97 2.22
N LEU A 16 8.71 -8.07 2.47
CA LEU A 16 9.47 -9.29 2.29
C LEU A 16 9.03 -10.38 3.27
N GLY A 17 8.91 -10.04 4.56
CA GLY A 17 8.45 -10.98 5.60
C GLY A 17 7.04 -11.49 5.33
N PHE A 18 6.12 -10.60 4.95
CA PHE A 18 4.75 -10.99 4.60
C PHE A 18 4.70 -11.85 3.33
N SER A 19 5.56 -11.57 2.34
CA SER A 19 5.66 -12.38 1.13
C SER A 19 6.15 -13.81 1.41
N ILE A 20 7.06 -13.97 2.37
CA ILE A 20 7.52 -15.29 2.84
C ILE A 20 6.40 -16.01 3.58
N LEU A 21 5.66 -15.30 4.42
CA LEU A 21 4.55 -15.85 5.20
C LEU A 21 3.40 -16.38 4.33
N THR A 22 3.19 -15.73 3.18
CA THR A 22 2.15 -16.11 2.20
C THR A 22 2.63 -17.09 1.13
N ASP A 23 3.80 -17.72 1.33
CA ASP A 23 4.40 -18.66 0.39
C ASP A 23 4.53 -18.12 -1.05
N ALA A 24 4.78 -16.81 -1.18
CA ALA A 24 5.00 -16.19 -2.48
C ALA A 24 6.24 -16.80 -3.17
N PRO A 25 6.19 -17.03 -4.49
CA PRO A 25 7.33 -17.60 -5.22
C PRO A 25 8.60 -16.78 -4.98
N ARG A 26 9.72 -17.44 -4.68
CA ARG A 26 11.00 -16.78 -4.34
C ARG A 26 11.44 -15.74 -5.37
N ARG A 27 11.06 -15.92 -6.63
CA ARG A 27 11.37 -15.00 -7.73
C ARG A 27 10.61 -13.66 -7.61
N THR A 28 9.51 -13.60 -6.86
CA THR A 28 8.69 -12.40 -6.71
C THR A 28 9.03 -11.58 -5.47
N LEU A 29 9.80 -12.10 -4.53
CA LEU A 29 10.12 -11.46 -3.26
C LEU A 29 10.77 -10.08 -3.46
N LEU A 30 11.81 -10.01 -4.29
CA LEU A 30 12.50 -8.74 -4.58
C LEU A 30 11.61 -7.71 -5.30
N PRO A 31 10.92 -8.04 -6.40
CA PRO A 31 10.00 -7.11 -7.05
C PRO A 31 8.90 -6.60 -6.13
N ILE A 32 8.31 -7.46 -5.29
CA ILE A 32 7.28 -7.06 -4.32
C ILE A 32 7.84 -6.04 -3.32
N SER A 33 8.99 -6.35 -2.70
CA SER A 33 9.60 -5.48 -1.70
C SER A 33 10.02 -4.13 -2.29
N LEU A 34 10.55 -4.10 -3.52
CA LEU A 34 10.88 -2.85 -4.22
C LEU A 34 9.63 -2.02 -4.53
N THR A 35 8.55 -2.67 -4.97
CA THR A 35 7.27 -1.99 -5.23
C THR A 35 6.68 -1.40 -3.94
N ALA A 36 6.75 -2.13 -2.84
CA ALA A 36 6.31 -1.66 -1.53
C ALA A 36 7.09 -0.42 -1.07
N VAL A 37 8.41 -0.43 -1.22
CA VAL A 37 9.27 0.73 -0.91
C VAL A 37 8.92 1.92 -1.81
N ALA A 38 8.77 1.72 -3.11
CA ALA A 38 8.40 2.78 -4.04
C ALA A 38 7.05 3.42 -3.67
N GLY A 39 6.05 2.61 -3.33
CA GLY A 39 4.75 3.09 -2.87
C GLY A 39 4.83 3.88 -1.56
N TYR A 40 5.58 3.38 -0.59
CA TYR A 40 5.74 4.07 0.69
C TYR A 40 6.51 5.39 0.54
N LEU A 41 7.54 5.43 -0.31
CA LEU A 41 8.26 6.66 -0.64
C LEU A 41 7.35 7.67 -1.35
N THR A 42 6.48 7.22 -2.24
CA THR A 42 5.47 8.05 -2.90
C THR A 42 4.52 8.67 -1.85
N TYR A 43 4.05 7.86 -0.90
CA TYR A 43 3.24 8.36 0.21
C TYR A 43 3.97 9.46 1.01
N LEU A 44 5.22 9.21 1.42
CA LEU A 44 6.01 10.18 2.17
C LEU A 44 6.28 11.47 1.38
N ALA A 45 6.58 11.35 0.10
CA ALA A 45 6.81 12.50 -0.78
C ALA A 45 5.56 13.37 -0.91
N LEU A 46 4.41 12.77 -1.16
CA LEU A 46 3.14 13.50 -1.29
C LEU A 46 2.70 14.13 0.03
N TYR A 47 2.83 13.41 1.12
CA TYR A 47 2.43 13.89 2.43
C TYR A 47 3.35 14.98 2.98
N ARG A 48 4.68 14.79 2.91
CA ARG A 48 5.66 15.72 3.51
C ARG A 48 6.10 16.85 2.57
N LEU A 49 6.29 16.60 1.27
CA LEU A 49 6.81 17.56 0.32
C LEU A 49 5.71 18.33 -0.41
N ALA A 50 4.65 17.65 -0.82
CA ALA A 50 3.56 18.28 -1.56
C ALA A 50 2.45 18.82 -0.64
N GLY A 51 2.46 18.52 0.66
CA GLY A 51 1.44 18.97 1.61
C GLY A 51 0.03 18.43 1.29
N CYS A 52 -0.05 17.36 0.50
CA CYS A 52 -1.32 16.74 0.15
C CYS A 52 -1.99 16.15 1.41
N GLY A 53 -3.31 16.16 1.43
CA GLY A 53 -4.07 15.53 2.51
C GLY A 53 -3.74 14.03 2.62
N VAL A 54 -3.87 13.48 3.83
CA VAL A 54 -3.55 12.07 4.14
C VAL A 54 -4.22 11.11 3.16
N LEU A 55 -5.51 11.28 2.89
CA LEU A 55 -6.30 10.39 2.01
C LEU A 55 -5.81 10.41 0.56
N VAL A 56 -5.48 11.59 0.03
CA VAL A 56 -4.96 11.73 -1.34
C VAL A 56 -3.59 11.08 -1.46
N SER A 57 -2.74 11.23 -0.45
CA SER A 57 -1.42 10.61 -0.42
C SER A 57 -1.50 9.08 -0.43
N TYR A 58 -2.42 8.49 0.37
CA TYR A 58 -2.66 7.05 0.37
C TYR A 58 -3.24 6.55 -0.96
N PHE A 59 -4.20 7.28 -1.54
CA PHE A 59 -4.79 6.95 -2.83
C PHE A 59 -3.74 6.88 -3.94
N LEU A 60 -2.91 7.93 -4.08
CA LEU A 60 -1.89 8.01 -5.12
C LEU A 60 -0.76 6.99 -4.90
N ALA A 61 -0.32 6.80 -3.66
CA ALA A 61 0.67 5.77 -3.33
C ALA A 61 0.17 4.36 -3.70
N THR A 62 -1.08 4.06 -3.40
CA THR A 62 -1.72 2.78 -3.76
C THR A 62 -1.86 2.62 -5.26
N ALA A 63 -2.18 3.69 -5.98
CA ALA A 63 -2.24 3.66 -7.45
C ALA A 63 -0.87 3.30 -8.05
N VAL A 64 0.22 3.89 -7.55
CA VAL A 64 1.59 3.55 -7.98
C VAL A 64 1.92 2.09 -7.71
N ILE A 65 1.62 1.59 -6.49
CA ILE A 65 1.82 0.17 -6.16
C ILE A 65 1.02 -0.72 -7.11
N SER A 66 -0.27 -0.45 -7.31
CA SER A 66 -1.15 -1.27 -8.11
C SER A 66 -0.70 -1.34 -9.57
N ILE A 67 -0.32 -0.23 -10.17
CA ILE A 67 0.21 -0.19 -11.55
C ILE A 67 1.51 -0.99 -11.64
N SER A 68 2.43 -0.82 -10.69
CA SER A 68 3.69 -1.56 -10.65
C SER A 68 3.47 -3.05 -10.49
N CYS A 69 2.54 -3.45 -9.62
CA CYS A 69 2.15 -4.86 -9.42
C CYS A 69 1.55 -5.48 -10.68
N GLU A 70 0.68 -4.76 -11.39
CA GLU A 70 0.08 -5.24 -12.65
C GLU A 70 1.15 -5.45 -13.75
N ILE A 71 2.14 -4.56 -13.82
CA ILE A 71 3.26 -4.70 -14.75
C ILE A 71 4.13 -5.91 -14.37
N ALA A 72 4.55 -5.99 -13.11
CA ALA A 72 5.37 -7.09 -12.60
C ALA A 72 4.69 -8.46 -12.76
N ALA A 73 3.39 -8.55 -12.45
CA ALA A 73 2.59 -9.74 -12.59
C ALA A 73 2.56 -10.28 -14.02
N ARG A 74 2.47 -9.37 -15.01
CA ARG A 74 2.48 -9.74 -16.44
C ARG A 74 3.84 -10.23 -16.90
N VAL A 75 4.91 -9.55 -16.48
CA VAL A 75 6.29 -9.94 -16.83
C VAL A 75 6.61 -11.32 -16.25
N MET A 76 6.18 -11.57 -15.01
CA MET A 76 6.47 -12.81 -14.29
C MET A 76 5.42 -13.92 -14.49
N ARG A 77 4.31 -13.62 -15.19
CA ARG A 77 3.18 -14.54 -15.44
C ARG A 77 2.59 -15.12 -14.15
N ILE A 78 2.43 -14.28 -13.14
CA ILE A 78 1.87 -14.62 -11.83
C ILE A 78 0.66 -13.72 -11.57
N PRO A 79 -0.37 -14.17 -10.82
CA PRO A 79 -1.53 -13.35 -10.51
C PRO A 79 -1.15 -12.04 -9.84
N ALA A 80 -1.68 -10.91 -10.32
CA ALA A 80 -1.40 -9.58 -9.77
C ALA A 80 -1.85 -9.43 -8.30
N THR A 81 -2.82 -10.23 -7.87
CA THR A 81 -3.32 -10.23 -6.50
C THR A 81 -2.25 -10.61 -5.48
N VAL A 82 -1.35 -11.55 -5.81
CA VAL A 82 -0.23 -11.96 -4.95
C VAL A 82 0.73 -10.79 -4.74
N PHE A 83 1.07 -10.08 -5.82
CA PHE A 83 1.93 -8.89 -5.74
C PHE A 83 1.28 -7.79 -4.92
N LEU A 84 0.01 -7.48 -5.22
CA LEU A 84 -0.73 -6.38 -4.60
C LEU A 84 -0.89 -6.59 -3.09
N LEU A 85 -1.28 -7.79 -2.67
CA LEU A 85 -1.49 -8.11 -1.27
C LEU A 85 -0.22 -7.86 -0.43
N CYS A 86 0.92 -8.35 -0.89
CA CYS A 86 2.19 -8.22 -0.18
C CYS A 86 2.78 -6.80 -0.25
N ALA A 87 2.62 -6.11 -1.39
CA ALA A 87 3.17 -4.78 -1.58
C ALA A 87 2.41 -3.69 -0.81
N LEU A 88 1.12 -3.91 -0.48
CA LEU A 88 0.30 -2.98 0.28
C LEU A 88 0.57 -3.01 1.80
N VAL A 89 1.24 -4.02 2.32
CA VAL A 89 1.48 -4.18 3.77
C VAL A 89 2.01 -2.91 4.45
N PRO A 90 2.99 -2.18 3.91
CA PRO A 90 3.50 -0.97 4.56
C PRO A 90 2.50 0.20 4.57
N LEU A 91 1.47 0.19 3.72
CA LEU A 91 0.43 1.20 3.66
C LEU A 91 -0.76 0.92 4.60
N VAL A 92 -0.82 -0.27 5.20
CA VAL A 92 -1.89 -0.59 6.17
C VAL A 92 -1.83 0.39 7.34
N PRO A 93 -2.95 1.02 7.73
CA PRO A 93 -2.97 2.04 8.78
C PRO A 93 -2.87 1.43 10.19
N GLY A 94 -1.78 0.69 10.44
CA GLY A 94 -1.56 -0.01 11.71
C GLY A 94 -1.51 0.92 12.92
N TYR A 95 -0.92 2.10 12.76
CA TYR A 95 -0.87 3.10 13.83
C TYR A 95 -2.27 3.60 14.22
N SER A 96 -3.14 3.87 13.26
CA SER A 96 -4.51 4.32 13.54
C SER A 96 -5.34 3.24 14.23
N PHE A 97 -5.17 1.96 13.86
CA PHE A 97 -5.79 0.85 14.58
C PHE A 97 -5.25 0.69 16.00
N TYR A 98 -3.93 0.76 16.16
CA TYR A 98 -3.29 0.68 17.47
C TYR A 98 -3.76 1.80 18.39
N SER A 99 -3.78 3.06 17.91
CA SER A 99 -4.22 4.20 18.71
C SER A 99 -5.69 4.13 19.08
N ALA A 100 -6.55 3.59 18.20
CA ALA A 100 -7.95 3.35 18.51
C ALA A 100 -8.12 2.32 19.64
N MET A 101 -7.37 1.21 19.59
CA MET A 101 -7.42 0.18 20.63
C MET A 101 -6.87 0.71 21.98
N LEU A 102 -5.78 1.46 21.94
CA LEU A 102 -5.20 2.07 23.14
C LEU A 102 -6.18 3.03 23.81
N ALA A 103 -6.82 3.90 23.03
CA ALA A 103 -7.82 4.85 23.53
C ALA A 103 -9.05 4.15 24.15
N LEU A 104 -9.42 2.96 23.66
CA LEU A 104 -10.46 2.14 24.31
C LEU A 104 -10.03 1.62 25.66
N VAL A 105 -8.77 1.20 25.80
CA VAL A 105 -8.23 0.72 27.09
C VAL A 105 -8.11 1.86 28.10
N GLU A 106 -7.81 3.07 27.63
CA GLU A 106 -7.71 4.28 28.46
C GLU A 106 -9.07 4.96 28.73
N ASP A 107 -10.16 4.29 28.41
CA ASP A 107 -11.57 4.77 28.60
C ASP A 107 -11.88 6.09 27.86
N SER A 108 -11.13 6.37 26.80
CA SER A 108 -11.25 7.57 25.96
C SER A 108 -12.05 7.29 24.68
N GLY A 109 -13.34 6.99 24.82
CA GLY A 109 -14.21 6.56 23.71
C GLY A 109 -14.25 7.53 22.51
N MET A 110 -14.15 8.83 22.73
CA MET A 110 -14.13 9.83 21.66
C MET A 110 -12.84 9.74 20.80
N LEU A 111 -11.69 9.57 21.45
CA LEU A 111 -10.42 9.42 20.75
C LEU A 111 -10.35 8.06 20.01
N ALA A 112 -10.90 7.02 20.61
CA ALA A 112 -11.01 5.71 19.97
C ALA A 112 -11.86 5.79 18.69
N ALA A 113 -13.02 6.44 18.74
CA ALA A 113 -13.89 6.62 17.59
C ALA A 113 -13.22 7.45 16.47
N ALA A 114 -12.51 8.52 16.82
CA ALA A 114 -11.79 9.36 15.87
C ALA A 114 -10.67 8.59 15.16
N SER A 115 -9.85 7.83 15.91
CA SER A 115 -8.76 7.03 15.36
C SER A 115 -9.27 5.89 14.47
N MET A 116 -10.37 5.24 14.85
CA MET A 116 -11.02 4.22 14.06
C MET A 116 -11.59 4.79 12.75
N MET A 117 -12.26 5.95 12.81
CA MET A 117 -12.76 6.63 11.62
C MET A 117 -11.62 6.97 10.65
N GLN A 118 -10.49 7.46 11.15
CA GLN A 118 -9.30 7.71 10.34
C GLN A 118 -8.78 6.43 9.68
N ALA A 119 -8.71 5.32 10.41
CA ALA A 119 -8.30 4.04 9.85
C ALA A 119 -9.23 3.59 8.72
N ILE A 120 -10.54 3.68 8.91
CA ILE A 120 -11.55 3.33 7.90
C ILE A 120 -11.38 4.20 6.63
N GLN A 121 -11.20 5.50 6.80
CA GLN A 121 -10.99 6.41 5.67
C GLN A 121 -9.73 6.07 4.87
N ILE A 122 -8.62 5.73 5.55
CA ILE A 122 -7.38 5.32 4.90
C ILE A 122 -7.59 4.02 4.12
N VAL A 123 -8.22 3.01 4.73
CA VAL A 123 -8.53 1.73 4.07
C VAL A 123 -9.42 1.95 2.84
N ALA A 124 -10.43 2.82 2.93
CA ALA A 124 -11.28 3.17 1.80
C ALA A 124 -10.47 3.83 0.67
N ALA A 125 -9.56 4.77 1.00
CA ALA A 125 -8.69 5.40 0.01
C ALA A 125 -7.77 4.39 -0.71
N ILE A 126 -7.20 3.43 0.04
CA ILE A 126 -6.40 2.34 -0.50
C ILE A 126 -7.24 1.45 -1.41
N ALA A 127 -8.43 1.05 -0.98
CA ALA A 127 -9.30 0.16 -1.77
C ALA A 127 -9.73 0.82 -3.09
N VAL A 128 -10.16 2.08 -3.05
CA VAL A 128 -10.55 2.83 -4.26
C VAL A 128 -9.34 3.07 -5.16
N GLY A 129 -8.17 3.40 -4.61
CA GLY A 129 -6.92 3.58 -5.36
C GLY A 129 -6.51 2.30 -6.09
N ALA A 130 -6.55 1.15 -5.42
CA ALA A 130 -6.24 -0.14 -6.02
C ALA A 130 -7.25 -0.54 -7.10
N ALA A 131 -8.54 -0.38 -6.85
CA ALA A 131 -9.59 -0.73 -7.81
C ALA A 131 -9.53 0.15 -9.07
N ALA A 132 -9.41 1.47 -8.90
CA ALA A 132 -9.37 2.43 -10.02
C ALA A 132 -8.13 2.18 -10.91
N SER A 133 -6.95 2.05 -10.31
CA SER A 133 -5.71 1.82 -11.05
C SER A 133 -5.69 0.46 -11.76
N SER A 134 -6.14 -0.60 -11.11
CA SER A 134 -6.28 -1.92 -11.75
C SER A 134 -7.26 -1.91 -12.91
N ALA A 135 -8.40 -1.23 -12.78
CA ALA A 135 -9.37 -1.08 -13.86
C ALA A 135 -8.79 -0.32 -15.06
N CYS A 136 -8.07 0.80 -14.81
CA CYS A 136 -7.40 1.56 -15.85
C CYS A 136 -6.38 0.73 -16.62
N VAL A 137 -5.51 0.00 -15.91
CA VAL A 137 -4.48 -0.83 -16.55
C VAL A 137 -5.11 -1.95 -17.40
N ARG A 138 -6.16 -2.60 -16.89
CA ARG A 138 -6.89 -3.64 -17.65
C ARG A 138 -7.56 -3.07 -18.88
N ALA A 139 -8.19 -1.89 -18.80
CA ALA A 139 -8.82 -1.22 -19.94
C ALA A 139 -7.81 -0.88 -21.04
N VAL A 140 -6.66 -0.29 -20.68
CA VAL A 140 -5.60 0.05 -21.65
C VAL A 140 -5.07 -1.20 -22.37
N VAL A 141 -4.84 -2.28 -21.63
CA VAL A 141 -4.32 -3.52 -22.22
C VAL A 141 -5.34 -4.23 -23.08
N SER A 142 -6.62 -4.23 -22.70
CA SER A 142 -7.68 -4.80 -23.53
C SER A 142 -7.82 -4.07 -24.85
N TRP A 143 -7.63 -2.76 -24.86
CA TRP A 143 -7.69 -1.94 -26.08
C TRP A 143 -6.50 -2.18 -27.01
N GLY A 144 -5.28 -2.32 -26.45
CA GLY A 144 -4.09 -2.66 -27.23
C GLY A 144 -4.12 -4.05 -27.87
N ARG A 145 -4.88 -5.00 -27.32
CA ARG A 145 -5.03 -6.36 -27.86
C ARG A 145 -6.08 -6.45 -28.99
N ARG A 146 -6.90 -5.43 -29.15
CA ARG A 146 -7.94 -5.37 -30.22
C ARG A 146 -7.45 -4.70 -31.51
N ARG A 147 -6.25 -4.15 -31.52
CA ARG A 147 -5.58 -3.61 -32.71
C ARG A 147 -4.53 -4.59 -33.21
#